data_46dbde5d0a67e948c3f46dbc7475383d
#
_entry.id   46dbde5d0a67e948c3f46dbc7475383d
#
_cell.length_a   1.000
_cell.length_b   1.000
_cell.length_c   1.000
_cell.angle_alpha   90.00
_cell.angle_beta   90.00
_cell.angle_gamma   90.00
#
_symmetry.space_group_name_H-M   'P 1'
#
loop_
_entity.id
_entity.type
_entity.pdbx_description
1 polymer ?
#
loop_
_entity_poly.entity_id
_entity_poly.type
_entity_poly.pdbx_seq_one_letter_code
_entity_poly.pdbx_strand_id
1 'polypeptide(L)'
;FCRMMANNVSHMSAILYIDNHTLSVRLRIKQSAYGQLNYVVSVYDPNDTNVAVRGTHRTARGFLSLDKFISSGPDAQTWADRYVRNCAIAFLPLLPEGVPGAIFAGIASRMPFAPIHPSAMLLIMATGQTQQLITLFKQLPILPEKEIIEIITAQNSVGTPALFLAMMNGHTDNVKIFMQEIQSLVDNHIIHEDNLVKLLQTKSANETPGLYISMLYGFDEIIDIFLNALTTPITQELLSKKMVMDILAMKTRDGEPGLYAAMENNHPLCVTRFLSKVYGIAVKYNLSKINIMDLLKGATAHGT
;
A
#
# COMPACT_ATOMS: atom_id res chain seq x y z
N PHE A 1 22.94 -5.89 -8.82
CA PHE A 1 24.38 -6.05 -8.62
C PHE A 1 25.20 -4.90 -9.21
N CYS A 2 25.05 -4.51 -10.48
CA CYS A 2 25.84 -3.43 -11.08
C CYS A 2 25.77 -2.12 -10.27
N ARG A 3 24.61 -1.78 -9.72
CA ARG A 3 24.43 -0.60 -8.87
C ARG A 3 24.99 -0.77 -7.47
N MET A 4 24.96 -1.97 -6.91
CA MET A 4 25.64 -2.27 -5.66
C MET A 4 27.13 -2.03 -5.82
N MET A 5 27.74 -2.49 -6.91
CA MET A 5 29.14 -2.25 -7.22
C MET A 5 29.46 -0.77 -7.36
N ALA A 6 28.65 -0.03 -8.13
CA ALA A 6 28.84 1.41 -8.35
C ALA A 6 28.77 2.25 -7.06
N ASN A 7 28.15 1.72 -6.01
CA ASN A 7 28.00 2.38 -4.70
C ASN A 7 28.82 1.70 -3.59
N ASN A 8 29.75 0.80 -3.92
CA ASN A 8 30.58 0.04 -2.97
C ASN A 8 29.77 -0.77 -1.94
N VAL A 9 28.56 -1.23 -2.32
CA VAL A 9 27.70 -2.05 -1.47
C VAL A 9 27.95 -3.51 -1.77
N SER A 10 28.49 -4.28 -0.81
CA SER A 10 28.80 -5.70 -0.98
C SER A 10 27.64 -6.63 -0.68
N HIS A 11 26.63 -6.17 0.05
CA HIS A 11 25.43 -6.94 0.36
C HIS A 11 24.19 -6.05 0.48
N MET A 12 23.04 -6.62 0.17
CA MET A 12 21.74 -5.98 0.29
C MET A 12 20.70 -7.05 0.59
N SER A 13 19.75 -6.75 1.44
CA SER A 13 18.57 -7.57 1.67
C SER A 13 17.33 -6.89 1.10
N ALA A 14 16.36 -7.67 0.71
CA ALA A 14 15.09 -7.18 0.19
C ALA A 14 13.96 -8.13 0.57
N ILE A 15 12.75 -7.61 0.63
CA ILE A 15 11.54 -8.40 0.66
C ILE A 15 11.01 -8.48 -0.77
N LEU A 16 10.69 -9.68 -1.20
CA LEU A 16 10.02 -9.98 -2.44
C LEU A 16 8.57 -10.30 -2.10
N TYR A 17 7.67 -9.47 -2.53
CA TYR A 17 6.24 -9.72 -2.37
C TYR A 17 5.70 -10.32 -3.67
N ILE A 18 5.12 -11.50 -3.55
CA ILE A 18 4.57 -12.25 -4.67
C ILE A 18 3.14 -12.61 -4.29
N ASP A 19 2.20 -11.87 -4.84
CA ASP A 19 0.78 -12.11 -4.60
C ASP A 19 0.44 -12.30 -3.10
N ASN A 20 0.22 -13.51 -2.64
CA ASN A 20 -0.09 -13.84 -1.24
C ASN A 20 1.11 -14.29 -0.42
N HIS A 21 2.31 -14.10 -0.95
CA HIS A 21 3.49 -14.68 -0.35
C HIS A 21 4.63 -13.67 -0.26
N THR A 22 5.32 -13.70 0.86
CA THR A 22 6.45 -12.80 1.12
C THR A 22 7.73 -13.61 1.26
N LEU A 23 8.71 -13.32 0.43
CA LEU A 23 10.02 -13.95 0.47
C LEU A 23 11.08 -12.95 0.94
N SER A 24 12.10 -13.43 1.62
CA SER A 24 13.30 -12.67 1.91
C SER A 24 14.38 -12.97 0.88
N VAL A 25 14.96 -11.93 0.27
CA VAL A 25 16.03 -12.06 -0.72
C VAL A 25 17.28 -11.37 -0.22
N ARG A 26 18.41 -12.05 -0.30
CA ARG A 26 19.71 -11.49 0.03
C ARG A 26 20.63 -11.54 -1.17
N LEU A 27 21.12 -10.37 -1.57
CA LEU A 27 22.12 -10.18 -2.62
C LEU A 27 23.49 -9.97 -1.97
N ARG A 28 24.52 -10.67 -2.46
CA ARG A 28 25.90 -10.47 -2.00
C ARG A 28 26.85 -10.45 -3.18
N ILE A 29 27.87 -9.58 -3.09
CA ILE A 29 29.03 -9.59 -3.97
C ILE A 29 30.20 -10.07 -3.11
N LYS A 30 30.75 -11.23 -3.45
CA LYS A 30 31.91 -11.81 -2.76
C LYS A 30 33.13 -11.75 -3.67
N GLN A 31 34.26 -11.38 -3.12
CA GLN A 31 35.55 -11.49 -3.82
C GLN A 31 36.27 -12.75 -3.37
N SER A 32 36.73 -13.54 -4.32
CA SER A 32 37.56 -14.71 -4.04
C SER A 32 38.98 -14.27 -3.66
N ALA A 33 39.80 -15.19 -3.10
CA ALA A 33 41.19 -14.94 -2.80
C ALA A 33 42.02 -14.52 -4.04
N TYR A 34 41.54 -14.83 -5.23
CA TYR A 34 42.17 -14.49 -6.52
C TYR A 34 41.59 -13.21 -7.14
N GLY A 35 40.86 -12.39 -6.37
CA GLY A 35 40.27 -11.14 -6.85
C GLY A 35 39.01 -11.31 -7.71
N GLN A 36 38.55 -12.53 -8.00
CA GLN A 36 37.40 -12.78 -8.83
C GLN A 36 36.09 -12.48 -8.05
N LEU A 37 35.17 -11.74 -8.68
CA LEU A 37 33.87 -11.44 -8.08
C LEU A 37 32.88 -12.60 -8.30
N ASN A 38 32.17 -12.95 -7.23
CA ASN A 38 31.07 -13.88 -7.25
C ASN A 38 29.79 -13.16 -6.79
N TYR A 39 28.75 -13.27 -7.59
CA TYR A 39 27.43 -12.69 -7.30
C TYR A 39 26.56 -13.80 -6.71
N VAL A 40 26.03 -13.58 -5.53
CA VAL A 40 25.24 -14.56 -4.79
C VAL A 40 23.87 -14.00 -4.51
N VAL A 41 22.86 -14.73 -4.89
CA VAL A 41 21.46 -14.50 -4.51
C VAL A 41 21.03 -15.62 -3.59
N SER A 42 20.44 -15.27 -2.46
CA SER A 42 19.81 -16.23 -1.55
C SER A 42 18.36 -15.82 -1.35
N VAL A 43 17.45 -16.76 -1.50
CA VAL A 43 16.02 -16.56 -1.27
C VAL A 43 15.61 -17.44 -0.11
N TYR A 44 14.86 -16.87 0.79
CA TYR A 44 14.30 -17.57 1.96
C TYR A 44 12.77 -17.40 1.93
N ASP A 45 12.10 -18.54 2.02
CA ASP A 45 10.66 -18.65 2.15
C ASP A 45 10.32 -18.96 3.62
N PRO A 46 9.62 -18.07 4.36
CA PRO A 46 9.28 -18.34 5.76
C PRO A 46 8.29 -19.50 5.94
N ASN A 47 7.55 -19.89 4.88
CA ASN A 47 6.62 -21.02 4.93
C ASN A 47 7.31 -22.35 4.60
N ASP A 48 8.51 -22.31 4.00
CA ASP A 48 9.35 -23.48 3.75
C ASP A 48 10.71 -23.29 4.41
N THR A 49 10.73 -23.51 5.73
CA THR A 49 11.90 -23.26 6.58
C THR A 49 13.11 -24.13 6.28
N ASN A 50 12.94 -25.16 5.45
CA ASN A 50 13.99 -26.16 5.18
C ASN A 50 14.86 -25.81 3.98
N VAL A 51 14.48 -24.83 3.14
CA VAL A 51 15.21 -24.60 1.89
C VAL A 51 15.46 -23.10 1.66
N ALA A 52 16.69 -22.66 1.92
CA ALA A 52 17.20 -21.43 1.35
C ALA A 52 17.74 -21.71 -0.05
N VAL A 53 17.02 -21.29 -1.08
CA VAL A 53 17.53 -21.41 -2.47
C VAL A 53 18.69 -20.43 -2.66
N ARG A 54 19.85 -20.93 -3.09
CA ARG A 54 21.04 -20.12 -3.30
C ARG A 54 21.58 -20.29 -4.72
N GLY A 55 21.59 -19.19 -5.47
CA GLY A 55 22.28 -19.12 -6.76
C GLY A 55 23.62 -18.39 -6.66
N THR A 56 24.64 -18.85 -7.34
CA THR A 56 25.95 -18.18 -7.44
C THR A 56 26.39 -18.10 -8.88
N HIS A 57 26.72 -16.90 -9.37
CA HIS A 57 27.21 -16.68 -10.73
C HIS A 57 28.47 -15.81 -10.74
N ARG A 58 29.32 -16.01 -11.75
CA ARG A 58 30.54 -15.22 -11.94
C ARG A 58 30.28 -13.84 -12.57
N THR A 59 29.11 -13.62 -13.15
CA THR A 59 28.70 -12.34 -13.73
C THR A 59 27.35 -11.91 -13.20
N ALA A 60 27.14 -10.63 -13.02
CA ALA A 60 25.84 -10.08 -12.59
C ALA A 60 24.72 -10.43 -13.59
N ARG A 61 25.04 -10.57 -14.89
CA ARG A 61 24.11 -10.95 -15.95
C ARG A 61 23.68 -12.41 -15.89
N GLY A 62 24.37 -13.27 -15.15
CA GLY A 62 24.02 -14.68 -14.97
C GLY A 62 22.63 -14.88 -14.35
N PHE A 63 22.08 -13.85 -13.68
CA PHE A 63 20.75 -13.87 -13.08
C PHE A 63 19.65 -13.26 -13.96
N LEU A 64 19.93 -12.93 -15.23
CA LEU A 64 18.92 -12.35 -16.14
C LEU A 64 17.89 -13.36 -16.62
N SER A 65 18.17 -14.66 -16.52
CA SER A 65 17.19 -15.70 -16.79
C SER A 65 16.86 -16.46 -15.50
N LEU A 66 15.58 -16.62 -15.26
CA LEU A 66 15.05 -17.32 -14.09
C LEU A 66 15.50 -18.78 -14.04
N ASP A 67 15.56 -19.43 -15.21
CA ASP A 67 16.00 -20.81 -15.37
C ASP A 67 17.43 -21.05 -14.87
N LYS A 68 18.29 -20.04 -14.98
CA LYS A 68 19.67 -20.11 -14.47
C LYS A 68 19.78 -19.81 -12.98
N PHE A 69 18.81 -19.09 -12.42
CA PHE A 69 18.75 -18.83 -10.98
C PHE A 69 18.38 -20.09 -10.20
N ILE A 70 17.54 -20.91 -10.80
CA ILE A 70 16.87 -22.04 -10.16
C ILE A 70 17.55 -23.39 -10.49
N SER A 71 18.58 -23.40 -11.33
CA SER A 71 19.18 -24.63 -11.89
C SER A 71 20.00 -25.49 -10.92
N SER A 72 19.93 -25.30 -9.63
CA SER A 72 20.77 -26.03 -8.67
C SER A 72 20.05 -27.06 -7.79
N GLY A 73 18.86 -27.52 -8.15
CA GLY A 73 18.16 -28.58 -7.40
C GLY A 73 16.95 -29.16 -8.14
N PRO A 74 16.54 -30.39 -7.81
CA PRO A 74 15.40 -31.06 -8.43
C PRO A 74 14.05 -30.33 -8.21
N ASP A 75 13.96 -29.48 -7.20
CA ASP A 75 12.74 -28.73 -6.86
C ASP A 75 12.70 -27.32 -7.46
N ALA A 76 13.73 -26.93 -8.19
CA ALA A 76 13.89 -25.58 -8.72
C ALA A 76 12.79 -25.19 -9.71
N GLN A 77 12.39 -26.11 -10.58
CA GLN A 77 11.31 -25.90 -11.54
C GLN A 77 9.96 -25.69 -10.82
N THR A 78 9.69 -26.51 -9.81
CA THR A 78 8.46 -26.44 -9.01
C THR A 78 8.35 -25.12 -8.25
N TRP A 79 9.47 -24.60 -7.76
CA TRP A 79 9.52 -23.32 -7.08
C TRP A 79 9.25 -22.15 -8.03
N ALA A 80 9.90 -22.15 -9.23
CA ALA A 80 9.67 -21.16 -10.26
C ALA A 80 8.21 -21.17 -10.76
N ASP A 81 7.65 -22.34 -10.96
CA ASP A 81 6.28 -22.50 -11.41
C ASP A 81 5.28 -22.04 -10.33
N ARG A 82 5.61 -22.27 -9.08
CA ARG A 82 4.75 -21.88 -7.93
C ARG A 82 4.76 -20.40 -7.65
N TYR A 83 5.91 -19.72 -7.73
CA TYR A 83 6.07 -18.37 -7.20
C TYR A 83 6.41 -17.29 -8.25
N VAL A 84 6.80 -17.63 -9.46
CA VAL A 84 7.38 -16.64 -10.37
C VAL A 84 6.73 -16.54 -11.75
N ARG A 85 6.16 -17.61 -12.30
CA ARG A 85 5.67 -17.61 -13.70
C ARG A 85 4.46 -16.71 -13.95
N ASN A 86 3.63 -16.44 -12.95
CA ASN A 86 2.40 -15.68 -13.11
C ASN A 86 2.23 -14.59 -12.06
N CYS A 87 3.29 -14.23 -11.34
CA CYS A 87 3.19 -13.30 -10.22
C CYS A 87 3.89 -11.99 -10.54
N ALA A 88 3.23 -10.91 -10.19
CA ALA A 88 3.87 -9.61 -10.09
C ALA A 88 4.82 -9.61 -8.89
N ILE A 89 6.04 -9.18 -9.12
CA ILE A 89 7.07 -9.15 -8.12
C ILE A 89 7.32 -7.70 -7.73
N ALA A 90 6.99 -7.32 -6.50
CA ALA A 90 7.44 -6.08 -5.90
C ALA A 90 8.71 -6.34 -5.09
N PHE A 91 9.78 -5.64 -5.42
CA PHE A 91 11.07 -5.76 -4.75
C PHE A 91 11.27 -4.59 -3.80
N LEU A 92 11.17 -4.85 -2.49
CA LEU A 92 11.37 -3.87 -1.43
C LEU A 92 12.76 -4.06 -0.82
N PRO A 93 13.74 -3.21 -1.14
CA PRO A 93 15.06 -3.31 -0.56
C PRO A 93 15.02 -2.92 0.93
N LEU A 94 15.64 -3.73 1.78
CA LEU A 94 15.87 -3.43 3.19
C LEU A 94 17.24 -2.76 3.34
N LEU A 95 17.30 -1.68 4.13
CA LEU A 95 18.57 -1.00 4.43
C LEU A 95 19.49 -1.95 5.19
N PRO A 96 20.71 -2.21 4.70
CA PRO A 96 21.72 -2.83 5.52
C PRO A 96 22.07 -1.91 6.69
N GLU A 97 22.33 -2.46 7.87
CA GLU A 97 22.87 -1.69 8.99
C GLU A 97 24.13 -0.96 8.56
N GLY A 98 24.23 0.33 8.87
CA GLY A 98 25.40 1.17 8.59
C GLY A 98 25.50 1.77 7.18
N VAL A 99 24.55 1.52 6.28
CA VAL A 99 24.51 2.22 4.97
C VAL A 99 23.82 3.58 5.14
N PRO A 100 24.48 4.70 4.80
CA PRO A 100 23.85 6.01 4.86
C PRO A 100 22.57 6.04 4.00
N GLY A 101 21.46 6.54 4.55
CA GLY A 101 20.17 6.60 3.89
C GLY A 101 20.19 7.29 2.52
N ALA A 102 21.10 8.27 2.33
CA ALA A 102 21.29 8.97 1.06
C ALA A 102 21.82 8.06 -0.06
N ILE A 103 22.74 7.12 0.25
CA ILE A 103 23.26 6.14 -0.73
C ILE A 103 22.16 5.19 -1.15
N PHE A 104 21.35 4.76 -0.19
CA PHE A 104 20.24 3.86 -0.45
C PHE A 104 19.11 4.55 -1.25
N ALA A 105 18.75 5.77 -0.90
CA ALA A 105 17.80 6.58 -1.69
C ALA A 105 18.27 6.74 -3.14
N GLY A 106 19.59 6.92 -3.35
CA GLY A 106 20.20 6.94 -4.67
C GLY A 106 20.13 5.60 -5.42
N ILE A 107 20.24 4.47 -4.72
CA ILE A 107 20.07 3.13 -5.30
C ILE A 107 18.58 2.86 -5.59
N ALA A 108 17.71 3.14 -4.65
CA ALA A 108 16.25 2.93 -4.78
C ALA A 108 15.63 3.82 -5.86
N SER A 109 16.02 5.11 -5.92
CA SER A 109 15.52 6.06 -6.92
C SER A 109 15.96 5.77 -8.35
N ARG A 110 17.01 4.98 -8.53
CA ARG A 110 17.56 4.62 -9.84
C ARG A 110 17.30 3.16 -10.24
N MET A 111 16.69 2.35 -9.38
CA MET A 111 16.20 1.05 -9.82
C MET A 111 15.10 1.30 -10.85
N PRO A 112 15.21 0.77 -12.09
CA PRO A 112 14.01 0.67 -12.90
C PRO A 112 13.06 -0.16 -12.05
N PHE A 113 11.92 0.43 -11.68
CA PHE A 113 10.84 -0.37 -11.14
C PHE A 113 10.64 -1.53 -12.11
N ALA A 114 10.45 -2.72 -11.59
CA ALA A 114 9.71 -3.74 -12.29
C ALA A 114 8.47 -3.09 -12.90
N PRO A 115 7.95 -3.55 -14.03
CA PRO A 115 6.78 -2.91 -14.65
C PRO A 115 5.80 -2.56 -13.55
N ILE A 116 5.33 -1.32 -13.54
CA ILE A 116 4.47 -0.76 -12.50
C ILE A 116 3.27 -1.69 -12.39
N HIS A 117 3.15 -2.35 -11.26
CA HIS A 117 2.16 -3.42 -11.09
C HIS A 117 1.31 -3.13 -9.84
N PRO A 118 0.02 -3.49 -9.83
CA PRO A 118 -0.87 -3.33 -8.68
C PRO A 118 -0.31 -3.82 -7.35
N SER A 119 0.45 -4.94 -7.33
CA SER A 119 1.10 -5.44 -6.11
C SER A 119 2.13 -4.49 -5.50
N ALA A 120 2.75 -3.61 -6.30
CA ALA A 120 3.67 -2.60 -5.77
C ALA A 120 2.91 -1.58 -4.92
N MET A 121 1.73 -1.13 -5.38
CA MET A 121 0.85 -0.24 -4.61
C MET A 121 0.43 -0.89 -3.30
N LEU A 122 0.00 -2.16 -3.34
CA LEU A 122 -0.38 -2.91 -2.13
C LEU A 122 0.74 -2.96 -1.10
N LEU A 123 1.94 -3.34 -1.53
CA LEU A 123 3.10 -3.45 -0.64
C LEU A 123 3.48 -2.09 -0.05
N ILE A 124 3.61 -1.06 -0.90
CA ILE A 124 3.97 0.30 -0.50
C ILE A 124 2.98 0.84 0.53
N MET A 125 1.69 0.66 0.30
CA MET A 125 0.62 1.12 1.19
C MET A 125 0.55 0.31 2.49
N ALA A 126 0.77 -1.02 2.41
CA ALA A 126 0.76 -1.89 3.58
C ALA A 126 1.97 -1.67 4.51
N THR A 127 3.11 -1.24 3.97
CA THR A 127 4.38 -1.10 4.72
C THR A 127 4.79 0.35 4.99
N GLY A 128 4.01 1.34 4.55
CA GLY A 128 4.29 2.76 4.81
C GLY A 128 5.49 3.32 4.05
N GLN A 129 5.79 2.82 2.86
CA GLN A 129 6.96 3.21 2.07
C GLN A 129 6.71 4.52 1.30
N THR A 130 6.70 5.64 2.02
CA THR A 130 6.32 6.96 1.51
C THR A 130 7.10 7.40 0.28
N GLN A 131 8.44 7.21 0.28
CA GLN A 131 9.28 7.63 -0.84
C GLN A 131 9.03 6.80 -2.11
N GLN A 132 8.73 5.51 -1.96
CA GLN A 132 8.36 4.63 -3.07
C GLN A 132 6.99 5.00 -3.60
N LEU A 133 6.05 5.39 -2.74
CA LEU A 133 4.73 5.89 -3.15
C LEU A 133 4.85 7.13 -4.06
N ILE A 134 5.62 8.13 -3.62
CA ILE A 134 5.90 9.33 -4.42
C ILE A 134 6.52 8.96 -5.78
N THR A 135 7.46 8.03 -5.78
CA THR A 135 8.12 7.60 -7.01
C THR A 135 7.17 6.87 -7.95
N LEU A 136 6.27 6.04 -7.41
CA LEU A 136 5.24 5.34 -8.16
C LEU A 136 4.28 6.33 -8.81
N PHE A 137 3.74 7.29 -8.06
CA PHE A 137 2.81 8.29 -8.60
C PHE A 137 3.43 9.16 -9.72
N LYS A 138 4.71 9.50 -9.64
CA LYS A 138 5.41 10.20 -10.72
C LYS A 138 5.47 9.44 -12.06
N GLN A 139 5.29 8.13 -12.01
CA GLN A 139 5.33 7.29 -13.20
C GLN A 139 3.93 6.97 -13.76
N LEU A 140 2.87 7.10 -12.95
CA LEU A 140 1.51 6.79 -13.38
C LEU A 140 1.04 7.58 -14.62
N PRO A 141 1.29 8.90 -14.73
CA PRO A 141 0.77 9.69 -15.84
C PRO A 141 1.21 9.28 -17.25
N ILE A 142 2.26 8.44 -17.36
CA ILE A 142 2.72 7.91 -18.66
C ILE A 142 2.01 6.63 -19.09
N LEU A 143 1.19 6.05 -18.19
CA LEU A 143 0.46 4.81 -18.43
C LEU A 143 -0.94 5.09 -19.00
N PRO A 144 -1.55 4.13 -19.69
CA PRO A 144 -2.96 4.19 -20.05
C PRO A 144 -3.84 4.29 -18.80
N GLU A 145 -4.95 5.05 -18.88
CA GLU A 145 -5.90 5.24 -17.76
C GLU A 145 -6.31 3.92 -17.11
N LYS A 146 -6.59 2.89 -17.90
CA LYS A 146 -6.97 1.57 -17.40
C LYS A 146 -5.92 0.97 -16.45
N GLU A 147 -4.64 1.06 -16.80
CA GLU A 147 -3.54 0.55 -15.98
C GLU A 147 -3.38 1.37 -14.70
N ILE A 148 -3.55 2.70 -14.79
CA ILE A 148 -3.55 3.57 -13.61
C ILE A 148 -4.65 3.15 -12.64
N ILE A 149 -5.87 2.94 -13.13
CA ILE A 149 -7.00 2.51 -12.33
C ILE A 149 -6.72 1.15 -11.65
N GLU A 150 -6.18 0.18 -12.38
CA GLU A 150 -5.81 -1.13 -11.83
C GLU A 150 -4.78 -1.00 -10.68
N ILE A 151 -3.84 -0.06 -10.78
CA ILE A 151 -2.82 0.18 -9.76
C ILE A 151 -3.40 0.87 -8.53
N ILE A 152 -4.15 1.96 -8.71
CA ILE A 152 -4.68 2.74 -7.57
C ILE A 152 -5.80 2.04 -6.83
N THR A 153 -6.54 1.16 -7.52
CA THR A 153 -7.61 0.33 -6.93
C THR A 153 -7.14 -1.08 -6.56
N ALA A 154 -5.83 -1.31 -6.54
CA ALA A 154 -5.25 -2.62 -6.26
C ALA A 154 -5.79 -3.22 -4.96
N GLN A 155 -6.15 -4.50 -5.03
CA GLN A 155 -6.63 -5.30 -3.90
C GLN A 155 -5.72 -6.51 -3.72
N ASN A 156 -5.54 -6.95 -2.48
CA ASN A 156 -4.87 -8.22 -2.21
C ASN A 156 -5.79 -9.40 -2.57
N SER A 157 -5.29 -10.62 -2.45
CA SER A 157 -6.02 -11.85 -2.82
C SER A 157 -7.33 -12.09 -2.08
N VAL A 158 -7.51 -11.46 -0.91
CA VAL A 158 -8.75 -11.53 -0.16
C VAL A 158 -9.68 -10.34 -0.45
N GLY A 159 -9.32 -9.46 -1.41
CA GLY A 159 -10.14 -8.32 -1.81
C GLY A 159 -9.97 -7.05 -0.97
N THR A 160 -8.92 -6.95 -0.15
CA THR A 160 -8.66 -5.74 0.66
C THR A 160 -7.86 -4.71 -0.13
N PRO A 161 -8.36 -3.46 -0.29
CA PRO A 161 -7.70 -2.42 -1.08
C PRO A 161 -6.42 -1.88 -0.44
N ALA A 162 -5.49 -1.38 -1.27
CA ALA A 162 -4.23 -0.78 -0.84
C ALA A 162 -4.44 0.40 0.13
N LEU A 163 -5.38 1.30 -0.16
CA LEU A 163 -5.71 2.42 0.72
C LEU A 163 -6.18 1.95 2.09
N PHE A 164 -7.04 0.92 2.14
CA PHE A 164 -7.48 0.34 3.41
C PHE A 164 -6.31 -0.20 4.23
N LEU A 165 -5.34 -0.87 3.60
CA LEU A 165 -4.15 -1.40 4.29
C LEU A 165 -3.32 -0.28 4.93
N ALA A 166 -3.14 0.85 4.24
CA ALA A 166 -2.45 2.00 4.82
C ALA A 166 -3.23 2.62 6.00
N MET A 167 -4.55 2.73 5.88
CA MET A 167 -5.41 3.23 6.96
C MET A 167 -5.39 2.31 8.19
N MET A 168 -5.44 0.99 7.96
CA MET A 168 -5.40 -0.03 9.02
C MET A 168 -4.07 -0.04 9.78
N ASN A 169 -2.96 0.21 9.07
CA ASN A 169 -1.62 0.17 9.64
C ASN A 169 -1.13 1.56 10.15
N GLY A 170 -1.97 2.59 10.09
CA GLY A 170 -1.63 3.94 10.59
C GLY A 170 -0.58 4.69 9.75
N HIS A 171 -0.43 4.35 8.48
CA HIS A 171 0.55 4.99 7.59
C HIS A 171 0.05 6.34 7.08
N THR A 172 0.00 7.33 7.98
CA THR A 172 -0.59 8.66 7.75
C THR A 172 -0.03 9.37 6.53
N ASP A 173 1.30 9.40 6.37
CA ASP A 173 1.94 10.04 5.22
C ASP A 173 1.55 9.38 3.90
N ASN A 174 1.46 8.06 3.88
CA ASN A 174 1.03 7.33 2.69
C ASN A 174 -0.43 7.63 2.34
N VAL A 175 -1.33 7.66 3.32
CA VAL A 175 -2.74 8.04 3.10
C VAL A 175 -2.82 9.48 2.57
N LYS A 176 -2.08 10.41 3.16
CA LYS A 176 -2.05 11.82 2.73
C LYS A 176 -1.58 11.96 1.28
N ILE A 177 -0.43 11.40 0.96
CA ILE A 177 0.13 11.47 -0.40
C ILE A 177 -0.81 10.79 -1.39
N PHE A 178 -1.30 9.60 -1.07
CA PHE A 178 -2.24 8.87 -1.93
C PHE A 178 -3.45 9.75 -2.27
N MET A 179 -4.11 10.34 -1.27
CA MET A 179 -5.29 11.17 -1.50
C MET A 179 -4.97 12.45 -2.32
N GLN A 180 -3.83 13.08 -2.07
CA GLN A 180 -3.38 14.25 -2.82
C GLN A 180 -3.07 13.92 -4.30
N GLU A 181 -2.38 12.82 -4.54
CA GLU A 181 -2.01 12.40 -5.90
C GLU A 181 -3.25 11.91 -6.69
N ILE A 182 -4.19 11.21 -6.06
CA ILE A 182 -5.46 10.85 -6.71
C ILE A 182 -6.24 12.10 -7.11
N GLN A 183 -6.33 13.10 -6.22
CA GLN A 183 -6.96 14.38 -6.55
C GLN A 183 -6.26 15.04 -7.73
N SER A 184 -4.92 15.05 -7.76
CA SER A 184 -4.14 15.59 -8.89
C SER A 184 -4.39 14.84 -10.20
N LEU A 185 -4.52 13.52 -10.18
CA LEU A 185 -4.85 12.72 -11.38
C LEU A 185 -6.24 13.05 -11.93
N VAL A 186 -7.21 13.32 -11.05
CA VAL A 186 -8.56 13.75 -11.41
C VAL A 186 -8.53 15.19 -11.98
N ASP A 187 -7.90 16.14 -11.27
CA ASP A 187 -7.82 17.54 -11.67
C ASP A 187 -7.15 17.73 -13.04
N ASN A 188 -6.19 16.86 -13.37
CA ASN A 188 -5.52 16.83 -14.66
C ASN A 188 -6.22 15.95 -15.72
N HIS A 189 -7.42 15.45 -15.44
CA HIS A 189 -8.21 14.58 -16.34
C HIS A 189 -7.48 13.32 -16.80
N ILE A 190 -6.55 12.79 -15.99
CA ILE A 190 -5.81 11.56 -16.26
C ILE A 190 -6.67 10.34 -15.92
N ILE A 191 -7.50 10.45 -14.89
CA ILE A 191 -8.50 9.44 -14.49
C ILE A 191 -9.87 10.10 -14.34
N HIS A 192 -10.91 9.30 -14.55
CA HIS A 192 -12.28 9.77 -14.35
C HIS A 192 -12.60 9.95 -12.86
N GLU A 193 -13.37 10.99 -12.53
CA GLU A 193 -13.76 11.40 -11.16
C GLU A 193 -14.50 10.31 -10.39
N ASP A 194 -15.24 9.40 -11.05
CA ASP A 194 -15.89 8.26 -10.42
C ASP A 194 -14.91 7.33 -9.66
N ASN A 195 -13.63 7.36 -10.04
CA ASN A 195 -12.61 6.56 -9.35
C ASN A 195 -12.30 7.14 -7.97
N LEU A 196 -12.34 8.47 -7.82
CA LEU A 196 -12.22 9.10 -6.50
C LEU A 196 -13.36 8.67 -5.58
N VAL A 197 -14.59 8.65 -6.08
CA VAL A 197 -15.76 8.18 -5.30
C VAL A 197 -15.59 6.75 -4.82
N LYS A 198 -15.12 5.84 -5.71
CA LYS A 198 -14.86 4.43 -5.34
C LYS A 198 -13.78 4.32 -4.25
N LEU A 199 -12.72 5.12 -4.32
CA LEU A 199 -11.66 5.14 -3.32
C LEU A 199 -12.14 5.68 -1.97
N LEU A 200 -13.02 6.69 -1.96
CA LEU A 200 -13.64 7.22 -0.73
C LEU A 200 -14.59 6.22 -0.05
N GLN A 201 -15.09 5.25 -0.78
CA GLN A 201 -15.93 4.16 -0.26
C GLN A 201 -15.12 2.90 0.08
N THR A 202 -13.81 3.04 0.26
CA THR A 202 -12.92 1.90 0.49
C THR A 202 -13.33 1.05 1.71
N LYS A 203 -13.41 -0.25 1.49
CA LYS A 203 -13.75 -1.26 2.50
C LYS A 203 -12.85 -2.47 2.38
N SER A 204 -12.64 -3.18 3.47
CA SER A 204 -12.00 -4.50 3.44
C SER A 204 -12.89 -5.55 2.79
N ALA A 205 -12.35 -6.74 2.57
CA ALA A 205 -13.12 -7.91 2.12
C ALA A 205 -14.30 -8.28 3.04
N ASN A 206 -14.23 -7.92 4.32
CA ASN A 206 -15.27 -8.14 5.32
C ASN A 206 -16.22 -6.95 5.47
N GLU A 207 -16.30 -6.08 4.45
CA GLU A 207 -17.14 -4.88 4.44
C GLU A 207 -16.81 -3.83 5.52
N THR A 208 -15.66 -3.94 6.19
CA THR A 208 -15.21 -2.94 7.17
C THR A 208 -14.75 -1.67 6.46
N PRO A 209 -15.34 -0.49 6.73
CA PRO A 209 -14.89 0.77 6.12
C PRO A 209 -13.49 1.19 6.58
N GLY A 210 -12.71 1.82 5.69
CA GLY A 210 -11.38 2.34 6.04
C GLY A 210 -11.44 3.40 7.14
N LEU A 211 -12.43 4.28 7.10
CA LEU A 211 -12.62 5.30 8.14
C LEU A 211 -12.98 4.67 9.51
N TYR A 212 -13.78 3.58 9.53
CA TYR A 212 -14.05 2.82 10.75
C TYR A 212 -12.77 2.28 11.39
N ILE A 213 -11.91 1.63 10.59
CA ILE A 213 -10.68 1.03 11.12
C ILE A 213 -9.71 2.08 11.67
N SER A 214 -9.68 3.28 11.07
CA SER A 214 -8.89 4.40 11.58
C SER A 214 -9.44 4.92 12.93
N MET A 215 -10.77 4.92 13.10
CA MET A 215 -11.42 5.27 14.38
C MET A 215 -11.13 4.22 15.47
N LEU A 216 -11.21 2.94 15.11
CA LEU A 216 -10.97 1.81 16.01
C LEU A 216 -9.54 1.83 16.59
N TYR A 217 -8.54 2.17 15.77
CA TYR A 217 -7.13 2.18 16.18
C TYR A 217 -6.60 3.55 16.61
N GLY A 218 -7.41 4.59 16.60
CA GLY A 218 -7.02 5.90 17.12
C GLY A 218 -6.18 6.75 16.17
N PHE A 219 -6.26 6.53 14.85
CA PHE A 219 -5.48 7.26 13.85
C PHE A 219 -6.17 8.58 13.46
N ASP A 220 -6.18 9.54 14.37
CA ASP A 220 -6.91 10.80 14.27
C ASP A 220 -6.49 11.68 13.07
N GLU A 221 -5.22 11.67 12.69
CA GLU A 221 -4.74 12.39 11.50
C GLU A 221 -5.25 11.78 10.20
N ILE A 222 -5.35 10.44 10.11
CA ILE A 222 -5.93 9.76 8.96
C ILE A 222 -7.40 10.13 8.79
N ILE A 223 -8.14 10.23 9.91
CA ILE A 223 -9.53 10.66 9.90
C ILE A 223 -9.64 12.08 9.33
N ASP A 224 -8.76 12.99 9.76
CA ASP A 224 -8.74 14.38 9.27
C ASP A 224 -8.47 14.44 7.76
N ILE A 225 -7.45 13.72 7.28
CA ILE A 225 -7.09 13.64 5.86
C ILE A 225 -8.27 13.12 5.03
N PHE A 226 -8.86 12.01 5.46
CA PHE A 226 -9.94 11.35 4.73
C PHE A 226 -11.20 12.22 4.68
N LEU A 227 -11.60 12.83 5.80
CA LEU A 227 -12.78 13.69 5.85
C LEU A 227 -12.58 15.01 5.09
N ASN A 228 -11.35 15.52 5.00
CA ASN A 228 -11.05 16.67 4.15
C ASN A 228 -11.29 16.38 2.67
N ALA A 229 -10.99 15.16 2.22
CA ALA A 229 -11.23 14.75 0.83
C ALA A 229 -12.72 14.79 0.45
N LEU A 230 -13.64 14.61 1.41
CA LEU A 230 -15.08 14.76 1.18
C LEU A 230 -15.53 16.20 0.94
N THR A 231 -14.66 17.17 1.13
CA THR A 231 -14.99 18.61 1.06
C THR A 231 -14.34 19.33 -0.10
N THR A 232 -13.70 18.61 -1.03
CA THR A 232 -13.17 19.21 -2.25
C THR A 232 -14.31 19.62 -3.20
N PRO A 233 -14.12 20.59 -4.10
CA PRO A 233 -15.17 20.97 -5.06
C PRO A 233 -15.69 19.80 -5.88
N ILE A 234 -14.78 18.97 -6.38
CA ILE A 234 -15.12 17.79 -7.20
C ILE A 234 -15.98 16.80 -6.42
N THR A 235 -15.59 16.45 -5.17
CA THR A 235 -16.38 15.52 -4.37
C THR A 235 -17.77 16.05 -4.04
N GLN A 236 -17.93 17.37 -3.89
CA GLN A 236 -19.23 17.98 -3.65
C GLN A 236 -20.20 17.83 -4.84
N GLU A 237 -19.70 17.81 -6.06
CA GLU A 237 -20.51 17.60 -7.25
C GLU A 237 -20.87 16.13 -7.47
N LEU A 238 -19.97 15.22 -7.11
CA LEU A 238 -20.10 13.78 -7.36
C LEU A 238 -20.85 13.03 -6.26
N LEU A 239 -20.65 13.43 -5.00
CA LEU A 239 -21.22 12.72 -3.87
C LEU A 239 -22.65 13.20 -3.57
N SER A 240 -23.62 12.31 -3.67
CA SER A 240 -24.97 12.58 -3.16
C SER A 240 -24.94 12.65 -1.63
N LYS A 241 -25.96 13.36 -1.04
CA LYS A 241 -26.15 13.41 0.41
C LYS A 241 -26.18 12.01 1.04
N LYS A 242 -26.81 11.04 0.37
CA LYS A 242 -26.89 9.65 0.83
C LYS A 242 -25.49 9.02 0.88
N MET A 243 -24.67 9.17 -0.16
CA MET A 243 -23.32 8.61 -0.20
C MET A 243 -22.44 9.21 0.90
N VAL A 244 -22.54 10.52 1.13
CA VAL A 244 -21.83 11.20 2.24
C VAL A 244 -22.27 10.64 3.58
N MET A 245 -23.56 10.45 3.78
CA MET A 245 -24.10 9.86 5.01
C MET A 245 -23.59 8.42 5.22
N ASP A 246 -23.59 7.61 4.16
CA ASP A 246 -23.10 6.22 4.21
C ASP A 246 -21.60 6.17 4.55
N ILE A 247 -20.80 7.09 4.00
CA ILE A 247 -19.37 7.22 4.32
C ILE A 247 -19.17 7.65 5.77
N LEU A 248 -19.91 8.67 6.24
CA LEU A 248 -19.78 9.18 7.60
C LEU A 248 -20.31 8.21 8.66
N ALA A 249 -21.30 7.40 8.33
CA ALA A 249 -21.86 6.40 9.26
C ALA A 249 -20.84 5.31 9.63
N MET A 250 -19.89 4.99 8.73
CA MET A 250 -18.76 4.07 9.00
C MET A 250 -19.18 2.76 9.67
N LYS A 251 -20.28 2.18 9.25
CA LYS A 251 -20.80 0.95 9.89
C LYS A 251 -20.12 -0.29 9.30
N THR A 252 -19.70 -1.18 10.19
CA THR A 252 -19.32 -2.54 9.83
C THR A 252 -20.51 -3.33 9.30
N ARG A 253 -20.26 -4.55 8.81
CA ARG A 253 -21.32 -5.48 8.40
C ARG A 253 -22.32 -5.75 9.54
N ASP A 254 -21.83 -5.79 10.79
CA ASP A 254 -22.67 -6.05 11.98
C ASP A 254 -23.34 -4.77 12.52
N GLY A 255 -23.20 -3.65 11.79
CA GLY A 255 -23.86 -2.38 12.10
C GLY A 255 -23.15 -1.51 13.13
N GLU A 256 -21.95 -1.88 13.58
CA GLU A 256 -21.18 -1.10 14.55
C GLU A 256 -20.62 0.18 13.92
N PRO A 257 -20.89 1.37 14.50
CA PRO A 257 -20.41 2.64 14.00
C PRO A 257 -18.96 2.92 14.42
N GLY A 258 -18.16 3.56 13.55
CA GLY A 258 -16.78 3.95 13.88
C GLY A 258 -16.67 4.90 15.06
N LEU A 259 -17.63 5.81 15.23
CA LEU A 259 -17.65 6.72 16.39
C LEU A 259 -17.77 5.95 17.72
N TYR A 260 -18.59 4.90 17.76
CA TYR A 260 -18.69 4.04 18.93
C TYR A 260 -17.37 3.31 19.20
N ALA A 261 -16.75 2.73 18.16
CA ALA A 261 -15.45 2.06 18.28
C ALA A 261 -14.37 2.99 18.85
N ALA A 262 -14.31 4.26 18.43
CA ALA A 262 -13.37 5.24 18.96
C ALA A 262 -13.64 5.57 20.44
N MET A 263 -14.91 5.68 20.84
CA MET A 263 -15.28 5.94 22.24
C MET A 263 -14.97 4.75 23.14
N GLU A 264 -15.31 3.54 22.71
CA GLU A 264 -15.04 2.30 23.46
C GLU A 264 -13.55 2.06 23.67
N ASN A 265 -12.73 2.37 22.67
CA ASN A 265 -11.27 2.21 22.74
C ASN A 265 -10.53 3.45 23.30
N ASN A 266 -11.27 4.43 23.85
CA ASN A 266 -10.71 5.63 24.49
C ASN A 266 -9.82 6.47 23.56
N HIS A 267 -10.30 6.76 22.34
CA HIS A 267 -9.65 7.61 21.35
C HIS A 267 -10.31 8.99 21.25
N PRO A 268 -10.20 9.89 22.26
CA PRO A 268 -10.93 11.15 22.31
C PRO A 268 -10.56 12.13 21.19
N LEU A 269 -9.31 12.07 20.67
CA LEU A 269 -8.88 12.92 19.55
C LEU A 269 -9.61 12.53 18.26
N CYS A 270 -9.79 11.23 18.00
CA CYS A 270 -10.58 10.75 16.87
C CYS A 270 -12.02 11.27 16.94
N VAL A 271 -12.65 11.15 18.10
CA VAL A 271 -14.01 11.65 18.34
C VAL A 271 -14.09 13.15 18.08
N THR A 272 -13.18 13.94 18.65
CA THR A 272 -13.17 15.40 18.51
C THR A 272 -12.96 15.82 17.05
N ARG A 273 -11.99 15.25 16.36
CA ARG A 273 -11.72 15.54 14.94
C ARG A 273 -12.91 15.16 14.07
N PHE A 274 -13.46 13.97 14.25
CA PHE A 274 -14.63 13.53 13.51
C PHE A 274 -15.80 14.49 13.68
N LEU A 275 -16.19 14.83 14.91
CA LEU A 275 -17.32 15.72 15.18
C LEU A 275 -17.10 17.13 14.60
N SER A 276 -15.88 17.67 14.70
CA SER A 276 -15.56 18.98 14.13
C SER A 276 -15.68 19.00 12.60
N LYS A 277 -15.24 17.91 11.93
CA LYS A 277 -15.33 17.79 10.47
C LYS A 277 -16.74 17.53 9.98
N VAL A 278 -17.50 16.68 10.68
CA VAL A 278 -18.91 16.41 10.35
C VAL A 278 -19.73 17.68 10.30
N TYR A 279 -19.48 18.64 11.19
CA TYR A 279 -20.15 19.93 11.14
C TYR A 279 -19.87 20.69 9.82
N GLY A 280 -18.61 20.79 9.42
CA GLY A 280 -18.23 21.43 8.16
C GLY A 280 -18.80 20.72 6.92
N ILE A 281 -18.77 19.38 6.92
CA ILE A 281 -19.35 18.55 5.87
C ILE A 281 -20.87 18.76 5.82
N ALA A 282 -21.54 18.77 6.96
CA ALA A 282 -22.99 18.99 7.04
C ALA A 282 -23.42 20.31 6.43
N VAL A 283 -22.68 21.39 6.66
CA VAL A 283 -22.92 22.70 6.04
C VAL A 283 -22.76 22.61 4.51
N LYS A 284 -21.65 22.03 4.04
CA LYS A 284 -21.34 21.94 2.61
C LYS A 284 -22.37 21.12 1.82
N TYR A 285 -22.79 19.97 2.36
CA TYR A 285 -23.77 19.10 1.72
C TYR A 285 -25.22 19.41 2.10
N ASN A 286 -25.46 20.51 2.85
CA ASN A 286 -26.78 20.88 3.34
C ASN A 286 -27.51 19.69 4.00
N LEU A 287 -26.81 19.02 4.94
CA LEU A 287 -27.40 17.93 5.72
C LEU A 287 -28.34 18.49 6.77
N SER A 288 -29.49 17.83 6.95
CA SER A 288 -30.45 18.23 7.98
C SER A 288 -29.95 17.87 9.38
N LYS A 289 -30.50 18.53 10.40
CA LYS A 289 -30.27 18.19 11.80
C LYS A 289 -30.59 16.72 12.10
N ILE A 290 -31.61 16.17 11.44
CA ILE A 290 -32.01 14.76 11.57
C ILE A 290 -30.88 13.86 11.04
N ASN A 291 -30.34 14.17 9.87
CA ASN A 291 -29.21 13.38 9.32
C ASN A 291 -28.01 13.33 10.28
N ILE A 292 -27.66 14.47 10.88
CA ILE A 292 -26.57 14.55 11.86
C ILE A 292 -26.91 13.74 13.11
N MET A 293 -28.12 13.85 13.62
CA MET A 293 -28.56 13.07 14.78
C MET A 293 -28.51 11.57 14.52
N ASP A 294 -28.85 11.12 13.32
CA ASP A 294 -28.82 9.69 12.92
C ASP A 294 -27.38 9.18 12.82
N LEU A 295 -26.41 10.02 12.41
CA LEU A 295 -24.98 9.67 12.46
C LEU A 295 -24.49 9.47 13.89
N LEU A 296 -24.97 10.28 14.83
CA LEU A 296 -24.54 10.26 16.23
C LEU A 296 -25.29 9.21 17.07
N LYS A 297 -26.48 8.79 16.65
CA LYS A 297 -27.21 7.67 17.25
C LYS A 297 -26.61 6.35 16.80
N GLY A 298 -25.46 5.98 17.34
CA GLY A 298 -24.89 4.66 17.11
C GLY A 298 -25.81 3.60 17.68
N ALA A 299 -26.56 2.90 16.83
CA ALA A 299 -27.19 1.65 17.24
C ALA A 299 -26.12 0.57 17.16
N THR A 300 -25.70 0.02 18.27
CA THR A 300 -25.03 -1.26 18.29
C THR A 300 -26.03 -2.32 17.83
N ALA A 301 -25.56 -3.35 17.13
CA ALA A 301 -26.40 -4.47 16.69
C ALA A 301 -27.12 -5.19 17.87
N HIS A 302 -26.79 -4.86 19.10
CA HIS A 302 -27.34 -5.41 20.33
C HIS A 302 -28.27 -4.46 21.09
N GLY A 303 -28.74 -3.39 20.44
CA GLY A 303 -29.87 -2.59 20.91
C GLY A 303 -29.79 -2.14 22.36
N THR A 304 -28.85 -1.26 22.69
CA THR A 304 -28.91 -0.45 23.92
C THR A 304 -28.98 1.01 23.60
#